data_bb932ae840ea591142a9c12699f9f34d
#
_entry.id   bb932ae840ea591142a9c12699f9f34d
#
_cell.length_a   1.000
_cell.length_b   1.000
_cell.length_c   1.000
_cell.angle_alpha   90.00
_cell.angle_beta   90.00
_cell.angle_gamma   90.00
#
_symmetry.space_group_name_H-M   'P 1'
#
loop_
_entity.id
_entity.type
_entity.pdbx_description
1 polymer ?
#
loop_
_entity_poly.entity_id
_entity_poly.type
_entity_poly.pdbx_seq_one_letter_code
_entity_poly.pdbx_strand_id
1 'polypeptide(L)'
;PAREIPFYMPSDGAPIINYTILLRKGFSPSMCPPNTHFLNKPLGFWKQNKYFIMGTLSFMILLAIVFFYRIHSLNSIKKAQQKEIDAMTNYKNLVNNMPILYMQEEVLADKNGIPVELIYRNVNAHFEKNFFRKEEVVGKKASEIFPESMPDFLHFTQIALSENKVITFPYYFKKIDTFYDIV
;
A
#
# COMPACT_ATOMS: atom_id res chain seq x y z
N PRO A 1 -66.82 -48.29 5.50
CA PRO A 1 -67.18 -47.08 4.85
C PRO A 1 -65.99 -46.61 3.95
N ALA A 2 -66.23 -46.76 2.65
CA ALA A 2 -65.29 -46.26 1.65
C ALA A 2 -65.24 -44.76 1.81
N ARG A 3 -64.07 -44.23 2.13
CA ARG A 3 -63.80 -42.81 2.10
C ARG A 3 -63.93 -42.36 0.63
N GLU A 4 -64.95 -41.59 0.32
CA GLU A 4 -65.01 -40.86 -0.94
C GLU A 4 -63.80 -39.98 -1.06
N ILE A 5 -62.93 -40.34 -1.98
CA ILE A 5 -61.84 -39.48 -2.37
C ILE A 5 -62.43 -38.41 -3.31
N PRO A 6 -62.43 -37.13 -2.98
CA PRO A 6 -62.99 -36.13 -3.86
C PRO A 6 -62.23 -36.14 -5.19
N PHE A 7 -62.93 -36.53 -6.23
CA PHE A 7 -62.40 -36.58 -7.60
C PHE A 7 -62.52 -35.14 -8.17
N TYR A 8 -61.39 -34.45 -8.20
CA TYR A 8 -61.33 -33.13 -8.81
C TYR A 8 -61.02 -33.28 -10.31
N MET A 9 -61.97 -32.98 -11.17
CA MET A 9 -61.72 -32.83 -12.60
C MET A 9 -61.37 -31.39 -12.88
N PRO A 10 -60.24 -31.10 -13.50
CA PRO A 10 -59.94 -29.73 -14.01
C PRO A 10 -60.98 -29.38 -15.06
N SER A 11 -61.33 -28.11 -15.15
CA SER A 11 -62.31 -27.55 -16.08
C SER A 11 -61.93 -27.70 -17.57
N ASP A 12 -60.68 -28.03 -17.85
CA ASP A 12 -60.13 -28.24 -19.19
C ASP A 12 -60.11 -29.71 -19.66
N GLY A 13 -60.66 -30.63 -18.86
CA GLY A 13 -60.70 -32.07 -19.17
C GLY A 13 -59.33 -32.78 -19.21
N ALA A 14 -58.27 -32.11 -18.73
CA ALA A 14 -56.94 -32.68 -18.74
C ALA A 14 -56.77 -33.82 -17.72
N PRO A 15 -56.06 -34.91 -18.04
CA PRO A 15 -55.86 -36.03 -17.11
C PRO A 15 -55.02 -35.57 -15.92
N ILE A 16 -55.41 -36.00 -14.70
CA ILE A 16 -54.66 -35.78 -13.47
C ILE A 16 -53.98 -37.06 -13.06
N ILE A 17 -52.64 -37.07 -12.98
CA ILE A 17 -51.86 -38.27 -12.68
C ILE A 17 -50.93 -37.97 -11.50
N ASN A 18 -50.89 -38.87 -10.52
CA ASN A 18 -49.93 -38.79 -9.43
C ASN A 18 -48.53 -39.18 -9.93
N TYR A 19 -47.60 -38.20 -9.93
CA TYR A 19 -46.25 -38.32 -10.45
C TYR A 19 -45.46 -39.47 -9.76
N THR A 20 -45.58 -39.58 -8.46
CA THR A 20 -44.87 -40.62 -7.67
C THR A 20 -45.36 -42.03 -8.00
N ILE A 21 -46.68 -42.17 -8.18
CA ILE A 21 -47.30 -43.48 -8.55
C ILE A 21 -46.92 -43.85 -9.97
N LEU A 22 -46.92 -42.89 -10.90
CA LEU A 22 -46.51 -43.08 -12.29
C LEU A 22 -45.10 -43.67 -12.37
N LEU A 23 -44.12 -43.05 -11.68
CA LEU A 23 -42.75 -43.50 -11.68
C LEU A 23 -42.61 -44.90 -10.99
N ARG A 24 -43.32 -45.12 -9.87
CA ARG A 24 -43.31 -46.44 -9.18
C ARG A 24 -43.83 -47.58 -10.06
N LYS A 25 -44.73 -47.27 -10.97
CA LYS A 25 -45.27 -48.22 -11.96
C LYS A 25 -44.38 -48.39 -13.19
N GLY A 26 -43.24 -47.70 -13.27
CA GLY A 26 -42.26 -47.82 -14.36
C GLY A 26 -42.61 -46.96 -15.60
N PHE A 27 -43.61 -46.07 -15.51
CA PHE A 27 -43.95 -45.19 -16.63
C PHE A 27 -43.21 -43.86 -16.59
N SER A 28 -42.80 -43.40 -17.76
CA SER A 28 -42.19 -42.08 -17.90
C SER A 28 -43.26 -40.98 -18.08
N PRO A 29 -43.05 -39.80 -17.50
CA PRO A 29 -43.93 -38.66 -17.73
C PRO A 29 -44.09 -38.27 -19.21
N SER A 30 -43.13 -38.58 -20.06
CA SER A 30 -43.19 -38.38 -21.51
C SER A 30 -44.18 -39.26 -22.24
N MET A 31 -44.65 -40.32 -21.57
CA MET A 31 -45.66 -41.25 -22.13
C MET A 31 -47.12 -40.77 -21.87
N CYS A 32 -47.26 -39.72 -21.05
CA CYS A 32 -48.58 -39.18 -20.75
C CYS A 32 -49.01 -38.20 -21.85
N PRO A 33 -50.36 -38.05 -22.04
CA PRO A 33 -50.89 -37.09 -23.00
C PRO A 33 -50.42 -35.66 -22.74
N PRO A 34 -50.30 -34.80 -23.77
CA PRO A 34 -50.07 -33.41 -23.59
C PRO A 34 -51.13 -32.80 -22.66
N ASN A 35 -50.76 -31.83 -21.85
CA ASN A 35 -51.61 -31.18 -20.84
C ASN A 35 -51.96 -32.01 -19.61
N THR A 36 -51.25 -33.16 -19.34
CA THR A 36 -51.43 -33.90 -18.11
C THR A 36 -51.02 -33.12 -16.89
N HIS A 37 -51.89 -32.96 -15.92
CA HIS A 37 -51.59 -32.37 -14.61
C HIS A 37 -50.99 -33.40 -13.67
N PHE A 38 -49.73 -33.19 -13.26
CA PHE A 38 -49.07 -34.08 -12.33
C PHE A 38 -49.24 -33.63 -10.90
N LEU A 39 -49.92 -34.45 -10.08
CA LEU A 39 -49.96 -34.27 -8.64
C LEU A 39 -48.64 -34.80 -8.02
N ASN A 40 -48.14 -34.10 -7.01
CA ASN A 40 -46.92 -34.49 -6.28
C ASN A 40 -45.66 -34.52 -7.17
N LYS A 41 -45.65 -33.81 -8.27
CA LYS A 41 -44.43 -33.63 -9.06
C LYS A 41 -43.43 -32.81 -8.25
N PRO A 42 -42.21 -33.35 -7.97
CA PRO A 42 -41.21 -32.56 -7.22
C PRO A 42 -40.85 -31.28 -7.98
N LEU A 43 -40.73 -30.21 -7.27
CA LEU A 43 -40.21 -28.96 -7.84
C LEU A 43 -38.83 -29.19 -8.42
N GLY A 44 -38.55 -28.69 -9.60
CA GLY A 44 -37.22 -28.75 -10.18
C GLY A 44 -36.17 -28.11 -9.25
N PHE A 45 -34.95 -28.66 -9.30
CA PHE A 45 -33.83 -28.25 -8.44
C PHE A 45 -33.73 -26.72 -8.28
N TRP A 46 -33.82 -25.98 -9.36
CA TRP A 46 -33.76 -24.49 -9.36
C TRP A 46 -34.89 -23.85 -8.58
N LYS A 47 -36.11 -24.34 -8.75
CA LYS A 47 -37.27 -23.80 -8.07
C LYS A 47 -37.26 -24.09 -6.57
N GLN A 48 -36.80 -25.28 -6.20
CA GLN A 48 -36.68 -25.71 -4.81
C GLN A 48 -35.56 -24.95 -4.06
N ASN A 49 -34.41 -24.74 -4.73
CA ASN A 49 -33.22 -24.11 -4.12
C ASN A 49 -33.00 -22.65 -4.48
N LYS A 50 -34.01 -22.00 -5.07
CA LYS A 50 -33.91 -20.62 -5.59
C LYS A 50 -33.25 -19.64 -4.59
N TYR A 51 -33.75 -19.62 -3.38
CA TYR A 51 -33.25 -18.67 -2.38
C TYR A 51 -31.84 -19.01 -1.89
N PHE A 52 -31.54 -20.27 -1.79
CA PHE A 52 -30.18 -20.73 -1.44
C PHE A 52 -29.16 -20.35 -2.53
N ILE A 53 -29.51 -20.56 -3.79
CA ILE A 53 -28.66 -20.20 -4.93
C ILE A 53 -28.47 -18.69 -5.00
N MET A 54 -29.53 -17.91 -4.82
CA MET A 54 -29.42 -16.43 -4.80
C MET A 54 -28.55 -15.95 -3.63
N GLY A 55 -28.70 -16.55 -2.45
CA GLY A 55 -27.88 -16.21 -1.28
C GLY A 55 -26.39 -16.51 -1.48
N THR A 56 -26.07 -17.71 -2.02
CA THR A 56 -24.67 -18.06 -2.30
C THR A 56 -24.04 -17.17 -3.37
N LEU A 57 -24.77 -16.83 -4.43
CA LEU A 57 -24.30 -15.89 -5.46
C LEU A 57 -24.04 -14.50 -4.88
N SER A 58 -24.98 -13.97 -4.08
CA SER A 58 -24.83 -12.68 -3.42
C SER A 58 -23.60 -12.67 -2.50
N PHE A 59 -23.39 -13.72 -1.72
CA PHE A 59 -22.23 -13.86 -0.85
C PHE A 59 -20.91 -13.90 -1.63
N MET A 60 -20.87 -14.65 -2.75
CA MET A 60 -19.68 -14.68 -3.62
C MET A 60 -19.35 -13.33 -4.23
N ILE A 61 -20.37 -12.55 -4.65
CA ILE A 61 -20.17 -11.19 -5.16
C ILE A 61 -19.58 -10.30 -4.07
N LEU A 62 -20.10 -10.38 -2.85
CA LEU A 62 -19.61 -9.59 -1.73
C LEU A 62 -18.15 -9.91 -1.40
N LEU A 63 -17.79 -11.20 -1.38
CA LEU A 63 -16.40 -11.62 -1.20
C LEU A 63 -15.49 -11.09 -2.32
N ALA A 64 -15.96 -11.12 -3.57
CA ALA A 64 -15.20 -10.57 -4.70
C ALA A 64 -14.96 -9.06 -4.53
N ILE A 65 -15.97 -8.29 -4.14
CA ILE A 65 -15.85 -6.84 -3.89
C ILE A 65 -14.81 -6.58 -2.79
N VAL A 66 -14.88 -7.29 -1.66
CA VAL A 66 -13.91 -7.14 -0.56
C VAL A 66 -12.50 -7.49 -1.03
N PHE A 67 -12.34 -8.56 -1.81
CA PHE A 67 -11.06 -8.99 -2.35
C PHE A 67 -10.46 -7.93 -3.30
N PHE A 68 -11.24 -7.40 -4.23
CA PHE A 68 -10.79 -6.33 -5.13
C PHE A 68 -10.43 -5.06 -4.37
N TYR A 69 -11.23 -4.68 -3.37
CA TYR A 69 -10.91 -3.53 -2.52
C TYR A 69 -9.58 -3.70 -1.79
N ARG A 70 -9.33 -4.90 -1.24
CA ARG A 70 -8.04 -5.22 -0.58
C ARG A 70 -6.87 -5.14 -1.54
N ILE A 71 -6.98 -5.70 -2.74
CA ILE A 71 -5.92 -5.62 -3.75
C ILE A 71 -5.65 -4.16 -4.14
N HIS A 72 -6.70 -3.38 -4.38
CA HIS A 72 -6.55 -1.98 -4.74
C HIS A 72 -5.84 -1.18 -3.64
N SER A 73 -6.25 -1.36 -2.38
CA SER A 73 -5.62 -0.72 -1.22
C SER A 73 -4.14 -1.08 -1.07
N LEU A 74 -3.80 -2.37 -1.17
CA LEU A 74 -2.40 -2.84 -1.10
C LEU A 74 -1.54 -2.26 -2.23
N ASN A 75 -2.07 -2.19 -3.45
CA ASN A 75 -1.36 -1.61 -4.59
C ASN A 75 -1.13 -0.11 -4.41
N SER A 76 -2.07 0.62 -3.81
CA SER A 76 -1.91 2.05 -3.50
C SER A 76 -0.79 2.29 -2.49
N ILE A 77 -0.74 1.49 -1.43
CA ILE A 77 0.32 1.56 -0.41
C ILE A 77 1.68 1.25 -1.03
N LYS A 78 1.78 0.16 -1.82
CA LYS A 78 3.03 -0.19 -2.52
C LYS A 78 3.51 0.91 -3.45
N LYS A 79 2.60 1.55 -4.20
CA LYS A 79 2.95 2.68 -5.09
C LYS A 79 3.45 3.89 -4.31
N ALA A 80 2.86 4.19 -3.15
CA ALA A 80 3.32 5.29 -2.29
C ALA A 80 4.73 5.02 -1.74
N GLN A 81 4.97 3.82 -1.21
CA GLN A 81 6.29 3.40 -0.73
C GLN A 81 7.35 3.42 -1.83
N GLN A 82 7.00 2.95 -3.04
CA GLN A 82 7.93 2.97 -4.17
C GLN A 82 8.33 4.39 -4.55
N LYS A 83 7.38 5.33 -4.59
CA LYS A 83 7.68 6.74 -4.87
C LYS A 83 8.63 7.35 -3.82
N GLU A 84 8.47 7.00 -2.56
CA GLU A 84 9.35 7.47 -1.48
C GLU A 84 10.77 6.90 -1.65
N ILE A 85 10.89 5.60 -1.96
CA ILE A 85 12.18 4.95 -2.23
C ILE A 85 12.85 5.56 -3.45
N ASP A 86 12.10 5.78 -4.53
CA ASP A 86 12.61 6.40 -5.77
C ASP A 86 13.08 7.84 -5.51
N ALA A 87 12.30 8.63 -4.78
CA ALA A 87 12.68 9.99 -4.39
C ALA A 87 13.96 10.01 -3.53
N MET A 88 14.05 9.13 -2.53
CA MET A 88 15.25 9.00 -1.70
C MET A 88 16.47 8.56 -2.51
N THR A 89 16.28 7.61 -3.43
CA THR A 89 17.36 7.12 -4.30
C THR A 89 17.86 8.22 -5.23
N ASN A 90 16.92 8.95 -5.84
CA ASN A 90 17.25 10.09 -6.71
C ASN A 90 17.98 11.19 -5.93
N TYR A 91 17.53 11.52 -4.72
CA TYR A 91 18.21 12.47 -3.83
C TYR A 91 19.65 12.01 -3.52
N LYS A 92 19.84 10.75 -3.11
CA LYS A 92 21.18 10.19 -2.85
C LYS A 92 22.08 10.25 -4.08
N ASN A 93 21.56 9.88 -5.23
CA ASN A 93 22.31 9.92 -6.49
C ASN A 93 22.69 11.36 -6.87
N LEU A 94 21.76 12.31 -6.69
CA LEU A 94 22.01 13.71 -6.97
C LEU A 94 23.12 14.26 -6.07
N VAL A 95 23.01 14.05 -4.76
CA VAL A 95 24.01 14.49 -3.77
C VAL A 95 25.37 13.87 -4.04
N ASN A 96 25.42 12.55 -4.31
CA ASN A 96 26.69 11.85 -4.53
C ASN A 96 27.37 12.25 -5.85
N ASN A 97 26.62 12.63 -6.86
CA ASN A 97 27.17 13.04 -8.17
C ASN A 97 27.40 14.55 -8.29
N MET A 98 27.09 15.33 -7.25
CA MET A 98 27.43 16.75 -7.25
C MET A 98 28.94 16.96 -7.31
N PRO A 99 29.44 17.83 -8.21
CA PRO A 99 30.88 18.12 -8.30
C PRO A 99 31.34 19.13 -7.24
N ILE A 100 30.61 19.24 -6.14
CA ILE A 100 30.89 20.11 -4.99
C ILE A 100 30.96 19.30 -3.72
N LEU A 101 31.68 19.80 -2.73
CA LEU A 101 31.67 19.23 -1.38
C LEU A 101 30.27 19.41 -0.79
N TYR A 102 29.73 18.31 -0.31
CA TYR A 102 28.44 18.33 0.41
C TYR A 102 28.61 17.63 1.76
N MET A 103 28.18 18.31 2.80
CA MET A 103 28.05 17.78 4.13
C MET A 103 26.71 18.23 4.74
N GLN A 104 26.12 17.33 5.48
CA GLN A 104 24.89 17.59 6.24
C GLN A 104 25.22 17.40 7.70
N GLU A 105 24.95 18.40 8.50
CA GLU A 105 25.26 18.42 9.91
C GLU A 105 24.01 18.69 10.73
N GLU A 106 23.95 18.09 11.90
CA GLU A 106 22.98 18.41 12.94
C GLU A 106 23.60 19.40 13.90
N VAL A 107 22.89 20.49 14.15
CA VAL A 107 23.32 21.53 15.07
C VAL A 107 22.91 21.16 16.49
N LEU A 108 23.87 21.03 17.41
CA LEU A 108 23.61 20.99 18.83
C LEU A 108 23.69 22.40 19.40
N ALA A 109 22.61 22.82 20.07
CA ALA A 109 22.52 24.14 20.68
C ALA A 109 22.43 24.03 22.21
N ASP A 110 22.85 25.09 22.89
CA ASP A 110 22.69 25.25 24.33
C ASP A 110 21.23 25.61 24.72
N LYS A 111 20.99 25.87 25.99
CA LYS A 111 19.68 26.24 26.54
C LYS A 111 19.12 27.55 25.97
N ASN A 112 19.96 28.38 25.39
CA ASN A 112 19.59 29.67 24.80
C ASN A 112 19.44 29.59 23.28
N GLY A 113 19.60 28.39 22.69
CA GLY A 113 19.56 28.18 21.26
C GLY A 113 20.85 28.54 20.51
N ILE A 114 21.96 28.75 21.24
CA ILE A 114 23.27 29.06 20.66
C ILE A 114 23.94 27.77 20.20
N PRO A 115 24.39 27.64 18.95
CA PRO A 115 25.12 26.47 18.46
C PRO A 115 26.41 26.27 19.26
N VAL A 116 26.60 25.05 19.75
CA VAL A 116 27.79 24.67 20.54
C VAL A 116 28.59 23.55 19.89
N GLU A 117 27.96 22.79 18.99
CA GLU A 117 28.60 21.67 18.30
C GLU A 117 27.83 21.32 17.03
N LEU A 118 28.50 20.72 16.04
CA LEU A 118 27.94 20.17 14.83
C LEU A 118 28.23 18.68 14.76
N ILE A 119 27.25 17.86 14.35
CA ILE A 119 27.42 16.40 14.18
C ILE A 119 27.20 16.05 12.73
N TYR A 120 28.15 15.42 12.08
CA TYR A 120 28.04 14.94 10.72
C TYR A 120 26.93 13.89 10.59
N ARG A 121 25.94 14.15 9.73
CA ARG A 121 24.85 13.23 9.42
C ARG A 121 24.99 12.60 8.03
N ASN A 122 25.58 13.34 7.10
CA ASN A 122 25.82 12.83 5.75
C ASN A 122 26.96 13.61 5.07
N VAL A 123 27.67 12.93 4.17
CA VAL A 123 28.66 13.53 3.26
C VAL A 123 28.53 12.87 1.90
N ASN A 124 28.94 13.55 0.82
CA ASN A 124 28.90 13.00 -0.52
C ASN A 124 30.26 12.41 -0.94
N ALA A 125 30.26 11.70 -2.09
CA ALA A 125 31.47 11.12 -2.65
C ALA A 125 32.59 12.12 -2.93
N HIS A 126 32.24 13.39 -3.24
CA HIS A 126 33.22 14.45 -3.48
C HIS A 126 33.94 14.85 -2.17
N PHE A 127 33.22 14.89 -1.05
CA PHE A 127 33.81 15.06 0.30
C PHE A 127 34.74 13.91 0.64
N GLU A 128 34.31 12.66 0.42
CA GLU A 128 35.11 11.46 0.72
C GLU A 128 36.44 11.44 -0.05
N LYS A 129 36.40 11.87 -1.30
CA LYS A 129 37.60 11.92 -2.15
C LYS A 129 38.65 12.93 -1.63
N ASN A 130 38.23 14.01 -0.98
CA ASN A 130 39.13 15.11 -0.59
C ASN A 130 39.50 15.08 0.88
N PHE A 131 38.67 14.49 1.77
CA PHE A 131 38.88 14.55 3.22
C PHE A 131 38.95 13.19 3.89
N PHE A 132 37.82 12.61 4.24
CA PHE A 132 37.67 11.39 5.02
C PHE A 132 36.55 10.53 4.48
N ARG A 133 36.59 9.22 4.70
CA ARG A 133 35.51 8.32 4.33
C ARG A 133 34.27 8.61 5.16
N LYS A 134 33.12 8.36 4.58
CA LYS A 134 31.82 8.59 5.22
C LYS A 134 31.71 7.89 6.58
N GLU A 135 32.18 6.65 6.69
CA GLU A 135 32.15 5.86 7.92
C GLU A 135 33.06 6.44 9.02
N GLU A 136 34.05 7.25 8.65
CA GLU A 136 34.99 7.89 9.59
C GLU A 136 34.43 9.16 10.20
N VAL A 137 33.44 9.81 9.55
CA VAL A 137 32.93 11.13 9.95
C VAL A 137 31.46 11.11 10.41
N VAL A 138 30.60 10.30 9.78
CA VAL A 138 29.18 10.28 10.13
C VAL A 138 28.96 9.83 11.58
N GLY A 139 28.20 10.62 12.33
CA GLY A 139 27.97 10.44 13.77
C GLY A 139 29.02 11.06 14.68
N LYS A 140 30.14 11.55 14.14
CA LYS A 140 31.16 12.23 14.92
C LYS A 140 30.88 13.72 14.99
N LYS A 141 31.50 14.36 15.99
CA LYS A 141 31.48 15.80 16.17
C LYS A 141 32.39 16.49 15.18
N ALA A 142 31.98 17.63 14.65
CA ALA A 142 32.83 18.41 13.75
C ALA A 142 34.09 18.91 14.46
N SER A 143 34.04 19.19 15.76
CA SER A 143 35.21 19.53 16.59
C SER A 143 36.28 18.45 16.64
N GLU A 144 35.89 17.15 16.45
CA GLU A 144 36.86 16.03 16.41
C GLU A 144 37.51 15.91 15.03
N ILE A 145 36.83 16.30 13.97
CA ILE A 145 37.24 16.15 12.55
C ILE A 145 37.99 17.38 12.08
N PHE A 146 37.46 18.57 12.35
CA PHE A 146 38.04 19.86 11.97
C PHE A 146 38.06 20.84 13.15
N PRO A 147 38.86 20.60 14.19
CA PRO A 147 38.87 21.42 15.41
C PRO A 147 39.22 22.88 15.13
N GLU A 148 40.12 23.14 14.17
CA GLU A 148 40.52 24.50 13.81
C GLU A 148 39.44 25.32 13.15
N SER A 149 38.48 24.62 12.44
CA SER A 149 37.39 25.30 11.70
C SER A 149 36.15 25.56 12.56
N MET A 150 36.05 24.89 13.71
CA MET A 150 34.83 24.92 14.53
C MET A 150 34.38 26.32 14.96
N PRO A 151 35.26 27.23 15.44
CA PRO A 151 34.81 28.56 15.85
C PRO A 151 34.11 29.33 14.72
N ASP A 152 34.67 29.26 13.50
CA ASP A 152 34.10 29.94 12.34
C ASP A 152 32.78 29.31 11.92
N PHE A 153 32.73 27.98 11.86
CA PHE A 153 31.50 27.27 11.48
C PHE A 153 30.36 27.48 12.48
N LEU A 154 30.62 27.47 13.77
CA LEU A 154 29.62 27.81 14.79
C LEU A 154 29.12 29.23 14.66
N HIS A 155 30.04 30.19 14.41
CA HIS A 155 29.69 31.60 14.22
C HIS A 155 28.73 31.76 13.02
N PHE A 156 29.09 31.23 11.85
CA PHE A 156 28.26 31.32 10.66
C PHE A 156 26.95 30.56 10.79
N THR A 157 26.98 29.39 11.45
CA THR A 157 25.75 28.64 11.76
C THR A 157 24.81 29.47 12.64
N GLN A 158 25.33 30.18 13.64
CA GLN A 158 24.51 31.04 14.48
C GLN A 158 23.88 32.21 13.68
N ILE A 159 24.62 32.83 12.77
CA ILE A 159 24.07 33.86 11.89
C ILE A 159 22.94 33.29 11.02
N ALA A 160 23.17 32.14 10.37
CA ALA A 160 22.20 31.50 9.52
C ALA A 160 20.90 31.20 10.28
N LEU A 161 21.01 30.63 11.50
CA LEU A 161 19.86 30.34 12.34
C LEU A 161 19.13 31.59 12.84
N SER A 162 19.87 32.60 13.30
CA SER A 162 19.26 33.79 13.85
C SER A 162 18.55 34.65 12.80
N GLU A 163 19.07 34.69 11.58
CA GLU A 163 18.48 35.40 10.48
C GLU A 163 17.52 34.57 9.62
N ASN A 164 17.47 33.27 9.86
CA ASN A 164 16.73 32.27 9.07
C ASN A 164 17.03 32.43 7.56
N LYS A 165 18.29 32.53 7.23
CA LYS A 165 18.78 32.75 5.86
C LYS A 165 19.89 31.80 5.50
N VAL A 166 20.01 31.51 4.20
CA VAL A 166 21.20 30.91 3.63
C VAL A 166 22.32 31.98 3.66
N ILE A 167 23.47 31.58 4.20
CA ILE A 167 24.67 32.42 4.20
C ILE A 167 25.74 31.76 3.34
N THR A 168 26.60 32.58 2.76
CA THR A 168 27.77 32.13 1.99
C THR A 168 29.02 32.85 2.51
N PHE A 169 30.07 32.07 2.78
CA PHE A 169 31.33 32.61 3.23
C PHE A 169 32.50 31.82 2.64
N PRO A 170 33.63 32.51 2.27
CA PRO A 170 34.82 31.81 1.82
C PRO A 170 35.55 31.16 3.01
N TYR A 171 35.96 29.91 2.84
CA TYR A 171 36.74 29.19 3.83
C TYR A 171 37.92 28.48 3.20
N TYR A 172 39.11 28.62 3.82
CA TYR A 172 40.33 27.96 3.38
C TYR A 172 40.62 26.69 4.14
N PHE A 173 40.56 25.58 3.44
CA PHE A 173 40.90 24.27 4.00
C PHE A 173 42.38 23.97 3.85
N LYS A 174 43.16 24.17 4.89
CA LYS A 174 44.62 23.92 4.91
C LYS A 174 45.01 22.52 4.44
N LYS A 175 44.20 21.51 4.78
CA LYS A 175 44.49 20.09 4.46
C LYS A 175 44.60 19.84 2.96
N ILE A 176 43.84 20.55 2.15
CA ILE A 176 43.78 20.40 0.68
C ILE A 176 44.24 21.63 -0.08
N ASP A 177 44.76 22.62 0.65
CA ASP A 177 45.31 23.90 0.09
C ASP A 177 44.33 24.58 -0.88
N THR A 178 43.09 24.69 -0.48
CA THR A 178 42.01 25.18 -1.38
C THR A 178 40.97 26.03 -0.63
N PHE A 179 40.51 27.09 -1.29
CA PHE A 179 39.34 27.86 -0.84
C PHE A 179 38.06 27.25 -1.38
N TYR A 180 37.05 27.24 -0.52
CA TYR A 180 35.66 26.91 -0.90
C TYR A 180 34.72 28.01 -0.42
N ASP A 181 33.71 28.27 -1.21
CA ASP A 181 32.53 29.01 -0.75
C ASP A 181 31.61 28.05 -0.03
N ILE A 182 31.49 28.21 1.28
CA ILE A 182 30.60 27.42 2.13
C ILE A 182 29.23 28.10 2.11
N VAL A 183 28.21 27.29 1.89
CA VAL A 183 26.80 27.71 1.81
C VAL A 183 25.98 27.02 2.86
#